data_42ab837da51ffbade007412d794c22a8
#
_entry.id   42ab837da51ffbade007412d794c22a8
#
_cell.length_a   1.000
_cell.length_b   1.000
_cell.length_c   1.000
_cell.angle_alpha   90.00
_cell.angle_beta   90.00
_cell.angle_gamma   90.00
#
_symmetry.space_group_name_H-M   'P 1'
#
loop_
_entity.id
_entity.type
_entity.pdbx_description
1 polymer ?
#
loop_
_entity_poly.entity_id
_entity_poly.type
_entity_poly.pdbx_seq_one_letter_code
_entity_poly.pdbx_strand_id
1 'polypeptide(L)'
;GTERVVRSKPDGYTLYIGYGSGHDVVMPTLQKMPYDPVKDLIPVARISIHSVVIVTGAKSPFNSIKDVVAFSKKEGKPVTTAVSVKAGAVDLALTAFGKAAGVNIVTVPFSGGSEATTALAGGHLMIGGGHPSEVIPHIKAGRFKELAVVLPERDPSMPDVPTLKEQGIDVATWGSIKGVAAP
;
A
#
# COMPACT_ATOMS: atom_id res chain seq x y z
N GLY A 1 -20.80 -6.74 2.43
CA GLY A 1 -20.19 -6.78 3.77
C GLY A 1 -20.54 -5.54 4.55
N THR A 2 -19.93 -4.40 4.28
CA THR A 2 -20.04 -3.16 5.06
C THR A 2 -21.48 -2.65 5.17
N GLU A 3 -22.24 -2.58 4.07
CA GLU A 3 -23.64 -2.15 4.07
C GLU A 3 -24.53 -3.00 5.00
N ARG A 4 -24.26 -4.29 5.10
CA ARG A 4 -25.02 -5.17 6.00
C ARG A 4 -24.78 -4.81 7.48
N VAL A 5 -23.55 -4.46 7.81
CA VAL A 5 -23.23 -4.01 9.19
C VAL A 5 -23.88 -2.67 9.47
N VAL A 6 -23.74 -1.71 8.58
CA VAL A 6 -24.36 -0.37 8.71
C VAL A 6 -25.87 -0.45 8.95
N ARG A 7 -26.56 -1.41 8.32
CA ARG A 7 -28.00 -1.63 8.48
C ARG A 7 -28.38 -2.53 9.67
N SER A 8 -27.42 -3.03 10.43
CA SER A 8 -27.71 -3.83 11.61
C SER A 8 -28.09 -2.96 12.80
N LYS A 9 -28.66 -3.57 13.83
CA LYS A 9 -29.03 -2.86 15.07
C LYS A 9 -27.77 -2.39 15.80
N PRO A 10 -27.70 -1.16 16.29
CA PRO A 10 -26.58 -0.64 17.07
C PRO A 10 -26.65 -1.12 18.54
N ASP A 11 -26.74 -2.41 18.74
CA ASP A 11 -26.90 -3.07 20.05
C ASP A 11 -25.59 -3.67 20.59
N GLY A 12 -24.47 -3.48 19.87
CA GLY A 12 -23.15 -3.97 20.25
C GLY A 12 -22.87 -5.45 19.90
N TYR A 13 -23.84 -6.18 19.33
CA TYR A 13 -23.67 -7.59 18.97
C TYR A 13 -23.20 -7.77 17.52
N THR A 14 -23.25 -6.73 16.71
CA THR A 14 -22.70 -6.76 15.34
C THR A 14 -21.53 -5.82 15.23
N LEU A 15 -20.37 -6.36 14.85
CA LEU A 15 -19.14 -5.58 14.66
C LEU A 15 -18.63 -5.75 13.22
N TYR A 16 -18.06 -4.69 12.69
CA TYR A 16 -17.34 -4.67 11.44
C TYR A 16 -15.84 -4.78 11.70
N ILE A 17 -15.23 -5.87 11.22
CA ILE A 17 -13.77 -6.06 11.29
C ILE A 17 -13.16 -5.73 9.93
N GLY A 18 -12.12 -4.90 9.93
CA GLY A 18 -11.43 -4.42 8.73
C GLY A 18 -11.63 -2.94 8.45
N TYR A 19 -12.25 -2.20 9.36
CA TYR A 19 -12.42 -0.75 9.28
C TYR A 19 -11.07 -0.03 9.10
N GLY A 20 -11.05 1.01 8.28
CA GLY A 20 -9.83 1.75 7.92
C GLY A 20 -9.16 1.23 6.65
N SER A 21 -9.82 0.35 5.91
CA SER A 21 -9.33 -0.18 4.64
C SER A 21 -9.81 0.62 3.43
N GLY A 22 -9.39 0.22 2.22
CA GLY A 22 -9.78 0.89 0.99
C GLY A 22 -11.29 0.92 0.74
N HIS A 23 -12.03 -0.09 1.19
CA HIS A 23 -13.47 -0.19 0.95
C HIS A 23 -14.30 0.82 1.76
N ASP A 24 -13.88 1.12 2.96
CA ASP A 24 -14.64 1.99 3.88
C ASP A 24 -14.12 3.41 3.91
N VAL A 25 -12.86 3.65 3.53
CA VAL A 25 -12.27 4.99 3.55
C VAL A 25 -12.08 5.54 2.13
N VAL A 26 -11.55 4.73 1.20
CA VAL A 26 -11.17 5.20 -0.14
C VAL A 26 -12.31 5.08 -1.14
N MET A 27 -13.01 3.95 -1.16
CA MET A 27 -14.08 3.73 -2.15
C MET A 27 -15.18 4.79 -2.10
N PRO A 28 -15.63 5.29 -0.92
CA PRO A 28 -16.62 6.37 -0.85
C PRO A 28 -16.17 7.69 -1.48
N THR A 29 -14.85 7.91 -1.62
CA THR A 29 -14.31 9.10 -2.31
C THR A 29 -14.28 8.94 -3.83
N LEU A 30 -14.35 7.70 -4.32
CA LEU A 30 -14.26 7.38 -5.75
C LEU A 30 -15.62 7.11 -6.40
N GLN A 31 -16.59 6.66 -5.61
CA GLN A 31 -17.93 6.33 -6.10
C GLN A 31 -18.98 6.52 -5.02
N LYS A 32 -20.23 6.73 -5.45
CA LYS A 32 -21.37 6.81 -4.52
C LYS A 32 -21.62 5.47 -3.86
N MET A 33 -21.55 5.45 -2.54
CA MET A 33 -21.84 4.26 -1.72
C MET A 33 -23.25 4.35 -1.14
N PRO A 34 -23.90 3.22 -0.79
CA PRO A 34 -25.21 3.20 -0.13
C PRO A 34 -25.12 3.48 1.38
N TYR A 35 -23.98 3.96 1.86
CA TYR A 35 -23.70 4.31 3.27
C TYR A 35 -22.61 5.40 3.33
N ASP A 36 -22.56 6.10 4.45
CA ASP A 36 -21.51 7.07 4.79
C ASP A 36 -20.59 6.45 5.87
N PRO A 37 -19.34 6.06 5.55
CA PRO A 37 -18.48 5.36 6.51
C PRO A 37 -18.07 6.21 7.71
N VAL A 38 -18.23 7.53 7.62
CA VAL A 38 -17.90 8.44 8.73
C VAL A 38 -19.08 8.62 9.70
N LYS A 39 -20.30 8.55 9.17
CA LYS A 39 -21.50 8.74 9.98
C LYS A 39 -22.14 7.45 10.44
N ASP A 40 -22.09 6.41 9.59
CA ASP A 40 -22.82 5.17 9.78
C ASP A 40 -21.98 4.08 10.45
N LEU A 41 -20.69 4.35 10.72
CA LEU A 41 -19.79 3.44 11.41
C LEU A 41 -19.02 4.17 12.51
N ILE A 42 -19.15 3.67 13.72
CA ILE A 42 -18.44 4.18 14.90
C ILE A 42 -17.16 3.38 15.10
N PRO A 43 -15.95 3.99 14.97
CA PRO A 43 -14.71 3.28 15.25
C PRO A 43 -14.63 2.90 16.73
N VAL A 44 -14.39 1.61 16.99
CA VAL A 44 -14.29 1.05 18.35
C VAL A 44 -12.81 0.89 18.76
N ALA A 45 -12.02 0.24 17.92
CA ALA A 45 -10.62 -0.01 18.21
C ALA A 45 -9.79 -0.18 16.95
N ARG A 46 -8.52 0.25 17.02
CA ARG A 46 -7.50 -0.10 16.04
C ARG A 46 -6.82 -1.40 16.45
N ILE A 47 -6.88 -2.42 15.58
CA ILE A 47 -6.25 -3.73 15.84
C ILE A 47 -4.78 -3.69 15.40
N SER A 48 -4.50 -3.15 14.20
CA SER A 48 -3.15 -3.13 13.65
C SER A 48 -2.94 -2.00 12.64
N ILE A 49 -1.67 -1.65 12.46
CA ILE A 49 -1.17 -0.86 11.33
C ILE A 49 -0.14 -1.73 10.62
N HIS A 50 -0.25 -1.85 9.31
CA HIS A 50 0.74 -2.50 8.47
C HIS A 50 1.42 -1.45 7.60
N SER A 51 2.74 -1.46 7.56
CA SER A 51 3.49 -0.63 6.62
C SER A 51 3.26 -1.11 5.19
N VAL A 52 3.52 -0.23 4.23
CA VAL A 52 3.74 -0.61 2.84
C VAL A 52 5.23 -0.55 2.58
N VAL A 53 5.79 -1.61 2.03
CA VAL A 53 7.20 -1.70 1.64
C VAL A 53 7.28 -1.62 0.13
N ILE A 54 8.06 -0.68 -0.38
CA ILE A 54 8.37 -0.59 -1.82
C ILE A 54 9.53 -1.53 -2.10
N VAL A 55 9.35 -2.41 -3.06
CA VAL A 55 10.32 -3.42 -3.46
C VAL A 55 10.55 -3.42 -4.97
N THR A 56 11.65 -4.02 -5.39
CA THR A 56 11.95 -4.29 -6.80
C THR A 56 12.44 -5.73 -6.98
N GLY A 57 12.40 -6.25 -8.19
CA GLY A 57 12.95 -7.56 -8.50
C GLY A 57 14.47 -7.61 -8.26
N ALA A 58 14.99 -8.75 -7.83
CA ALA A 58 16.41 -8.90 -7.49
C ALA A 58 17.38 -8.52 -8.63
N LYS A 59 16.97 -8.75 -9.89
CA LYS A 59 17.75 -8.42 -11.08
C LYS A 59 17.59 -6.97 -11.55
N SER A 60 16.73 -6.19 -10.91
CA SER A 60 16.52 -4.78 -11.22
C SER A 60 17.79 -3.96 -10.97
N PRO A 61 18.06 -2.92 -11.77
CA PRO A 61 19.19 -2.01 -11.52
C PRO A 61 18.98 -1.10 -10.30
N PHE A 62 17.77 -1.04 -9.75
CA PHE A 62 17.46 -0.19 -8.62
C PHE A 62 17.90 -0.82 -7.30
N ASN A 63 18.62 -0.04 -6.48
CA ASN A 63 19.04 -0.42 -5.13
C ASN A 63 18.53 0.56 -4.06
N SER A 64 17.91 1.66 -4.50
CA SER A 64 17.33 2.69 -3.64
C SER A 64 16.16 3.38 -4.33
N ILE A 65 15.37 4.11 -3.57
CA ILE A 65 14.34 5.00 -4.13
C ILE A 65 14.96 6.11 -4.99
N LYS A 66 16.17 6.54 -4.64
CA LYS A 66 16.90 7.56 -5.44
C LYS A 66 17.19 7.08 -6.85
N ASP A 67 17.49 5.79 -7.03
CA ASP A 67 17.72 5.21 -8.37
C ASP A 67 16.45 5.24 -9.20
N VAL A 68 15.29 4.93 -8.59
CA VAL A 68 13.98 4.99 -9.25
C VAL A 68 13.66 6.42 -9.71
N VAL A 69 13.89 7.40 -8.83
CA VAL A 69 13.68 8.83 -9.13
C VAL A 69 14.63 9.28 -10.24
N ALA A 70 15.91 8.93 -10.16
CA ALA A 70 16.91 9.28 -11.15
C ALA A 70 16.58 8.68 -12.52
N PHE A 71 16.18 7.41 -12.56
CA PHE A 71 15.73 6.75 -13.78
C PHE A 71 14.57 7.48 -14.44
N SER A 72 13.50 7.76 -13.68
CA SER A 72 12.31 8.43 -14.20
C SER A 72 12.65 9.82 -14.79
N LYS A 73 13.47 10.59 -14.08
CA LYS A 73 13.89 11.93 -14.53
C LYS A 73 14.80 11.89 -15.76
N LYS A 74 15.73 10.94 -15.81
CA LYS A 74 16.69 10.81 -16.91
C LYS A 74 16.04 10.30 -18.19
N GLU A 75 15.25 9.25 -18.08
CA GLU A 75 14.66 8.57 -19.23
C GLU A 75 13.34 9.20 -19.68
N GLY A 76 12.71 10.03 -18.85
CA GLY A 76 11.37 10.59 -19.12
C GLY A 76 10.26 9.53 -19.22
N LYS A 77 10.56 8.30 -18.79
CA LYS A 77 9.64 7.15 -18.89
C LYS A 77 8.86 6.95 -17.59
N PRO A 78 7.64 6.44 -17.69
CA PRO A 78 6.89 6.06 -16.50
C PRO A 78 7.55 4.88 -15.79
N VAL A 79 7.45 4.87 -14.48
CA VAL A 79 7.84 3.73 -13.64
C VAL A 79 6.62 2.83 -13.48
N THR A 80 6.69 1.64 -14.07
CA THR A 80 5.61 0.66 -13.98
C THR A 80 5.66 -0.07 -12.65
N THR A 81 4.51 -0.24 -12.01
CA THR A 81 4.41 -0.87 -10.71
C THR A 81 3.27 -1.88 -10.60
N ALA A 82 3.55 -3.02 -9.94
CA ALA A 82 2.56 -4.04 -9.66
C ALA A 82 1.74 -3.65 -8.44
N VAL A 83 0.41 -3.72 -8.55
CA VAL A 83 -0.50 -3.58 -7.43
C VAL A 83 -1.52 -4.70 -7.42
N SER A 84 -1.81 -5.26 -6.26
CA SER A 84 -2.77 -6.36 -6.12
C SER A 84 -4.23 -5.87 -6.17
N VAL A 85 -4.47 -4.61 -5.79
CA VAL A 85 -5.81 -4.00 -5.77
C VAL A 85 -5.69 -2.53 -6.15
N LYS A 86 -6.47 -2.10 -7.13
CA LYS A 86 -6.59 -0.69 -7.48
C LYS A 86 -7.22 0.11 -6.33
N ALA A 87 -6.68 1.30 -6.05
CA ALA A 87 -7.06 2.13 -4.90
C ALA A 87 -6.88 1.45 -3.53
N GLY A 88 -6.14 0.34 -3.46
CA GLY A 88 -5.70 -0.25 -2.19
C GLY A 88 -4.53 0.50 -1.57
N ALA A 89 -4.14 0.14 -0.34
CA ALA A 89 -3.09 0.83 0.39
C ALA A 89 -1.75 0.90 -0.37
N VAL A 90 -1.38 -0.16 -1.08
CA VAL A 90 -0.16 -0.21 -1.90
C VAL A 90 -0.24 0.74 -3.09
N ASP A 91 -1.37 0.74 -3.82
CA ASP A 91 -1.59 1.62 -4.97
C ASP A 91 -1.55 3.10 -4.55
N LEU A 92 -2.21 3.43 -3.44
CA LEU A 92 -2.21 4.78 -2.89
C LEU A 92 -0.82 5.22 -2.42
N ALA A 93 -0.08 4.34 -1.74
CA ALA A 93 1.28 4.62 -1.27
C ALA A 93 2.24 4.90 -2.45
N LEU A 94 2.19 4.07 -3.49
CA LEU A 94 3.01 4.24 -4.70
C LEU A 94 2.61 5.49 -5.49
N THR A 95 1.32 5.79 -5.57
CA THR A 95 0.82 7.02 -6.22
C THR A 95 1.26 8.26 -5.44
N ALA A 96 1.15 8.24 -4.11
CA ALA A 96 1.60 9.35 -3.26
C ALA A 96 3.12 9.55 -3.36
N PHE A 97 3.90 8.46 -3.36
CA PHE A 97 5.33 8.50 -3.62
C PHE A 97 5.64 9.17 -4.96
N GLY A 98 4.98 8.72 -6.04
CA GLY A 98 5.20 9.29 -7.37
C GLY A 98 4.92 10.78 -7.43
N LYS A 99 3.81 11.22 -6.82
CA LYS A 99 3.44 12.64 -6.75
C LYS A 99 4.47 13.46 -5.96
N ALA A 100 4.90 12.98 -4.79
CA ALA A 100 5.87 13.68 -3.94
C ALA A 100 7.27 13.75 -4.56
N ALA A 101 7.69 12.68 -5.25
CA ALA A 101 9.00 12.59 -5.88
C ALA A 101 9.08 13.19 -7.32
N GLY A 102 7.94 13.59 -7.88
CA GLY A 102 7.86 14.02 -9.28
C GLY A 102 8.13 12.88 -10.27
N VAL A 103 7.72 11.65 -9.91
CA VAL A 103 7.88 10.44 -10.72
C VAL A 103 6.54 10.04 -11.31
N ASN A 104 6.50 9.81 -12.62
CA ASN A 104 5.31 9.29 -13.28
C ASN A 104 5.16 7.79 -12.96
N ILE A 105 4.28 7.46 -12.01
CA ILE A 105 3.95 6.09 -11.63
C ILE A 105 2.77 5.60 -12.44
N VAL A 106 2.93 4.46 -13.09
CA VAL A 106 1.86 3.74 -13.79
C VAL A 106 1.60 2.42 -13.07
N THR A 107 0.46 2.32 -12.39
CA THR A 107 0.07 1.13 -11.66
C THR A 107 -0.62 0.11 -12.57
N VAL A 108 -0.15 -1.13 -12.54
CA VAL A 108 -0.72 -2.26 -13.26
C VAL A 108 -1.41 -3.17 -12.24
N PRO A 109 -2.74 -3.23 -12.25
CA PRO A 109 -3.49 -4.09 -11.33
C PRO A 109 -3.43 -5.55 -11.77
N PHE A 110 -3.35 -6.44 -10.78
CA PHE A 110 -3.41 -7.89 -10.91
C PHE A 110 -4.59 -8.45 -10.11
N SER A 111 -4.97 -9.70 -10.38
CA SER A 111 -6.10 -10.35 -9.68
C SER A 111 -5.80 -10.65 -8.20
N GLY A 112 -4.54 -10.50 -7.77
CA GLY A 112 -4.12 -10.72 -6.39
C GLY A 112 -2.62 -10.55 -6.18
N GLY A 113 -2.20 -10.60 -4.91
CA GLY A 113 -0.80 -10.38 -4.53
C GLY A 113 0.17 -11.40 -5.12
N SER A 114 -0.24 -12.67 -5.25
CA SER A 114 0.61 -13.72 -5.81
C SER A 114 0.97 -13.48 -7.29
N GLU A 115 -0.01 -13.05 -8.08
CA GLU A 115 0.21 -12.73 -9.49
C GLU A 115 1.09 -11.49 -9.66
N ALA A 116 0.80 -10.42 -8.90
CA ALA A 116 1.61 -9.20 -8.86
C ALA A 116 3.08 -9.49 -8.48
N THR A 117 3.27 -10.34 -7.47
CA THR A 117 4.58 -10.80 -7.00
C THR A 117 5.34 -11.56 -8.09
N THR A 118 4.66 -12.47 -8.79
CA THR A 118 5.27 -13.27 -9.87
C THR A 118 5.70 -12.37 -11.02
N ALA A 119 4.84 -11.42 -11.42
CA ALA A 119 5.15 -10.47 -12.48
C ALA A 119 6.33 -9.56 -12.13
N LEU A 120 6.41 -9.09 -10.88
CA LEU A 120 7.55 -8.29 -10.40
C LEU A 120 8.84 -9.11 -10.35
N ALA A 121 8.81 -10.34 -9.82
CA ALA A 121 9.97 -11.23 -9.78
C ALA A 121 10.47 -11.62 -11.18
N GLY A 122 9.56 -11.72 -12.16
CA GLY A 122 9.86 -11.95 -13.57
C GLY A 122 10.46 -10.74 -14.31
N GLY A 123 10.51 -9.57 -13.66
CA GLY A 123 11.04 -8.34 -14.26
C GLY A 123 10.10 -7.66 -15.28
N HIS A 124 8.82 -8.03 -15.28
CA HIS A 124 7.82 -7.41 -16.15
C HIS A 124 7.41 -6.01 -15.68
N LEU A 125 7.75 -5.67 -14.45
CA LEU A 125 7.47 -4.39 -13.80
C LEU A 125 8.72 -3.90 -13.07
N MET A 126 8.84 -2.59 -12.94
CA MET A 126 10.06 -1.97 -12.39
C MET A 126 10.10 -2.02 -10.88
N ILE A 127 9.00 -1.70 -10.23
CA ILE A 127 8.82 -1.75 -8.77
C ILE A 127 7.47 -2.34 -8.41
N GLY A 128 7.29 -2.63 -7.15
CA GLY A 128 6.01 -3.06 -6.58
C GLY A 128 5.95 -2.69 -5.12
N GLY A 129 4.91 -3.13 -4.46
CA GLY A 129 4.77 -2.95 -3.03
C GLY A 129 3.94 -4.06 -2.40
N GLY A 130 4.09 -4.20 -1.10
CA GLY A 130 3.32 -5.13 -0.30
C GLY A 130 3.49 -4.85 1.17
N HIS A 131 2.77 -5.59 2.00
CA HIS A 131 3.00 -5.56 3.45
C HIS A 131 4.21 -6.42 3.82
N PRO A 132 4.88 -6.16 4.96
CA PRO A 132 6.04 -6.94 5.39
C PRO A 132 5.83 -8.44 5.34
N SER A 133 4.69 -8.94 5.80
CA SER A 133 4.33 -10.36 5.75
C SER A 133 4.30 -10.95 4.34
N GLU A 134 4.05 -10.13 3.33
CA GLU A 134 3.99 -10.53 1.92
C GLU A 134 5.37 -10.49 1.27
N VAL A 135 6.18 -9.46 1.57
CA VAL A 135 7.45 -9.22 0.86
C VAL A 135 8.65 -9.89 1.51
N ILE A 136 8.70 -10.02 2.85
CA ILE A 136 9.83 -10.62 3.58
C ILE A 136 10.18 -12.04 3.08
N PRO A 137 9.24 -12.96 2.84
CA PRO A 137 9.58 -14.27 2.30
C PRO A 137 10.30 -14.21 0.94
N HIS A 138 9.93 -13.24 0.10
CA HIS A 138 10.55 -13.05 -1.21
C HIS A 138 11.92 -12.40 -1.13
N ILE A 139 12.11 -11.48 -0.18
CA ILE A 139 13.42 -10.85 0.10
C ILE A 139 14.39 -11.94 0.62
N LYS A 140 13.96 -12.72 1.62
CA LYS A 140 14.76 -13.84 2.15
C LYS A 140 15.11 -14.89 1.11
N ALA A 141 14.25 -15.11 0.12
CA ALA A 141 14.49 -16.01 -1.01
C ALA A 141 15.34 -15.37 -2.13
N GLY A 142 15.84 -14.15 -1.95
CA GLY A 142 16.65 -13.42 -2.94
C GLY A 142 15.92 -13.07 -4.22
N ARG A 143 14.59 -12.98 -4.18
CA ARG A 143 13.74 -12.61 -5.33
C ARG A 143 13.46 -11.13 -5.42
N PHE A 144 13.45 -10.43 -4.28
CA PHE A 144 13.22 -8.99 -4.18
C PHE A 144 14.35 -8.29 -3.45
N LYS A 145 14.49 -7.00 -3.76
CA LYS A 145 15.24 -6.02 -2.97
C LYS A 145 14.25 -5.00 -2.41
N GLU A 146 14.38 -4.69 -1.14
CA GLU A 146 13.66 -3.62 -0.49
C GLU A 146 14.23 -2.25 -0.87
N LEU A 147 13.36 -1.27 -1.08
CA LEU A 147 13.75 0.10 -1.45
C LEU A 147 13.37 1.13 -0.39
N ALA A 148 12.18 1.03 0.18
CA ALA A 148 11.72 1.94 1.23
C ALA A 148 10.52 1.39 1.99
N VAL A 149 10.35 1.84 3.21
CA VAL A 149 9.12 1.74 4.00
C VAL A 149 8.31 3.02 3.85
N VAL A 150 6.99 2.86 3.65
CA VAL A 150 6.06 3.98 3.51
C VAL A 150 5.33 4.21 4.83
N LEU A 151 6.08 4.65 5.83
CA LEU A 151 5.62 5.11 7.14
C LEU A 151 6.49 6.29 7.60
N PRO A 152 6.06 7.07 8.60
CA PRO A 152 6.90 8.12 9.20
C PRO A 152 8.18 7.59 9.84
N GLU A 153 8.13 6.34 10.36
CA GLU A 153 9.23 5.64 11.02
C GLU A 153 9.46 4.29 10.37
N ARG A 154 10.64 3.70 10.58
CA ARG A 154 10.98 2.36 10.07
C ARG A 154 10.06 1.30 10.68
N ASP A 155 9.74 0.29 9.88
CA ASP A 155 8.96 -0.86 10.35
C ASP A 155 9.82 -1.73 11.29
N PRO A 156 9.36 -2.07 12.51
CA PRO A 156 10.12 -2.90 13.43
C PRO A 156 10.49 -4.29 12.89
N SER A 157 9.71 -4.81 11.93
CA SER A 157 10.01 -6.10 11.28
C SER A 157 11.05 -5.98 10.17
N MET A 158 11.41 -4.75 9.77
CA MET A 158 12.37 -4.44 8.71
C MET A 158 13.23 -3.22 9.11
N PRO A 159 13.98 -3.28 10.23
CA PRO A 159 14.65 -2.12 10.83
C PRO A 159 15.76 -1.53 9.94
N ASP A 160 16.31 -2.31 9.03
CA ASP A 160 17.37 -1.87 8.11
C ASP A 160 16.83 -1.14 6.88
N VAL A 161 15.52 -1.22 6.62
CA VAL A 161 14.90 -0.60 5.44
C VAL A 161 14.56 0.87 5.75
N PRO A 162 15.14 1.84 5.02
CA PRO A 162 14.89 3.25 5.27
C PRO A 162 13.47 3.66 4.86
N THR A 163 12.94 4.68 5.51
CA THR A 163 11.67 5.29 5.12
C THR A 163 11.86 6.17 3.86
N LEU A 164 10.75 6.53 3.20
CA LEU A 164 10.78 7.52 2.12
C LEU A 164 11.32 8.87 2.63
N LYS A 165 10.93 9.27 3.85
CA LYS A 165 11.38 10.52 4.48
C LYS A 165 12.89 10.55 4.71
N GLU A 166 13.48 9.47 5.22
CA GLU A 166 14.93 9.34 5.39
C GLU A 166 15.69 9.43 4.06
N GLN A 167 15.03 9.08 2.95
CA GLN A 167 15.58 9.20 1.60
C GLN A 167 15.29 10.56 0.93
N GLY A 168 14.70 11.51 1.68
CA GLY A 168 14.47 12.88 1.23
C GLY A 168 13.14 13.08 0.50
N ILE A 169 12.21 12.12 0.59
CA ILE A 169 10.89 12.23 -0.02
C ILE A 169 9.86 12.37 1.11
N ASP A 170 9.42 13.61 1.30
CA ASP A 170 8.38 13.90 2.29
C ASP A 170 7.01 13.67 1.67
N VAL A 171 6.36 12.63 2.15
CA VAL A 171 5.01 12.25 1.73
C VAL A 171 4.19 11.92 2.96
N ALA A 172 3.00 12.49 3.04
CA ALA A 172 2.05 12.12 4.08
C ALA A 172 1.71 10.63 3.92
N THR A 173 2.17 9.83 4.86
CA THR A 173 2.00 8.38 4.84
C THR A 173 1.35 7.91 6.12
N TRP A 174 0.38 7.05 5.94
CA TRP A 174 -0.19 6.24 7.01
C TRP A 174 -0.16 4.78 6.55
N GLY A 175 0.05 3.88 7.48
CA GLY A 175 -0.02 2.46 7.16
C GLY A 175 -1.43 1.99 6.80
N SER A 176 -1.54 0.78 6.29
CA SER A 176 -2.81 0.09 6.14
C SER A 176 -3.38 -0.22 7.52
N ILE A 177 -4.39 0.54 7.92
CA ILE A 177 -5.05 0.37 9.22
C ILE A 177 -6.06 -0.78 9.14
N LYS A 178 -6.11 -1.58 10.20
CA LYS A 178 -7.19 -2.55 10.44
C LYS A 178 -7.80 -2.24 11.80
N GLY A 179 -9.09 -2.02 11.79
CA GLY A 179 -9.84 -1.67 12.98
C GLY A 179 -11.14 -2.44 13.11
N VAL A 180 -11.80 -2.22 14.22
CA VAL A 180 -13.17 -2.64 14.50
C VAL A 180 -14.05 -1.41 14.52
N ALA A 181 -15.21 -1.50 13.93
CA ALA A 181 -16.26 -0.48 14.03
C ALA A 181 -17.61 -1.14 14.35
N ALA A 182 -18.53 -0.34 14.85
CA ALA A 182 -19.92 -0.69 15.09
C ALA A 182 -20.86 0.16 14.23
N PRO A 183 -22.07 -0.27 13.96
CA PRO A 183 -23.11 0.55 13.34
C PRO A 183 -23.60 1.65 14.27
#